data_018f78939041cf4a03777232fbafa9e8
#
_entry.id   018f78939041cf4a03777232fbafa9e8
#
_cell.length_a   1.000
_cell.length_b   1.000
_cell.length_c   1.000
_cell.angle_alpha   90.00
_cell.angle_beta   90.00
_cell.angle_gamma   90.00
#
_symmetry.space_group_name_H-M   'P 1'
#
loop_
_entity.id
_entity.type
_entity.pdbx_description
1 polymer ?
#
loop_
_entity_poly.entity_id
_entity_poly.type
_entity_poly.pdbx_seq_one_letter_code
_entity_poly.pdbx_strand_id
1 'polypeptide(L)'
;MNRNFLLVLSLFMFLTLTPCNAQSNKKLCCGHEPDSTVIVLNNQAVNVYTHWSNSPDSVKKAMTLLDRAIEKDPDYQLAYAHKAEYLKNQGELTQALETLNAYLKRNPTEPYTLLGAGLFYEKLGNKKEAMDYYKRAEENFKRLYEKDNDNAHEINRFFAIRLMEGPEKTKALYEAERDRLASNEERRKVNDALVMTILETPREQFLK
;
A
#
# COMPACT_ATOMS: atom_id res chain seq x y z
N MET A 1 -25.15 3.11 -9.94
CA MET A 1 -23.79 3.06 -9.43
C MET A 1 -23.76 2.07 -8.27
N ASN A 2 -23.12 0.91 -8.44
CA ASN A 2 -23.32 -0.26 -7.57
C ASN A 2 -22.63 -0.04 -6.22
N ARG A 3 -23.37 -0.19 -5.11
CA ARG A 3 -22.90 -0.04 -3.71
C ARG A 3 -21.69 -0.94 -3.39
N ASN A 4 -21.56 -2.05 -4.10
CA ASN A 4 -20.44 -3.00 -4.00
C ASN A 4 -19.14 -2.45 -4.65
N PHE A 5 -19.26 -1.52 -5.61
CA PHE A 5 -18.11 -0.89 -6.27
C PHE A 5 -17.36 0.08 -5.34
N LEU A 6 -18.09 0.80 -4.49
CA LEU A 6 -17.50 1.69 -3.48
C LEU A 6 -16.81 0.91 -2.34
N LEU A 7 -17.31 -0.27 -1.99
CA LEU A 7 -16.68 -1.14 -0.98
C LEU A 7 -15.37 -1.75 -1.47
N VAL A 8 -15.29 -2.12 -2.75
CA VAL A 8 -14.04 -2.66 -3.35
C VAL A 8 -12.98 -1.57 -3.47
N LEU A 9 -13.34 -0.34 -3.86
CA LEU A 9 -12.39 0.79 -3.90
C LEU A 9 -11.89 1.17 -2.51
N SER A 10 -12.75 1.14 -1.48
CA SER A 10 -12.34 1.38 -0.10
C SER A 10 -11.48 0.26 0.47
N LEU A 11 -11.72 -0.99 0.06
CA LEU A 11 -10.94 -2.15 0.48
C LEU A 11 -9.52 -2.13 -0.14
N PHE A 12 -9.40 -1.66 -1.39
CA PHE A 12 -8.09 -1.49 -2.06
C PHE A 12 -7.25 -0.36 -1.47
N MET A 13 -7.88 0.76 -1.13
CA MET A 13 -7.23 1.84 -0.37
C MET A 13 -6.78 1.34 1.02
N PHE A 14 -7.54 0.39 1.62
CA PHE A 14 -7.18 -0.24 2.89
C PHE A 14 -6.10 -1.32 2.76
N LEU A 15 -6.06 -2.13 1.71
CA LEU A 15 -5.03 -3.16 1.51
C LEU A 15 -3.62 -2.59 1.26
N THR A 16 -3.54 -1.40 0.65
CA THR A 16 -2.26 -0.72 0.41
C THR A 16 -1.87 0.28 1.50
N LEU A 17 -2.79 0.68 2.39
CA LEU A 17 -2.61 1.78 3.32
C LEU A 17 -3.00 1.48 4.77
N THR A 18 -3.33 0.23 5.13
CA THR A 18 -3.46 -0.10 6.54
C THR A 18 -2.18 -0.73 7.08
N PRO A 19 -1.25 0.10 7.38
CA PRO A 19 -0.34 -0.22 8.44
C PRO A 19 -0.92 0.38 9.70
N CYS A 20 -0.74 -0.24 10.80
CA CYS A 20 -0.77 0.39 12.10
C CYS A 20 -1.91 1.40 12.30
N ASN A 21 -3.03 0.90 12.78
CA ASN A 21 -4.13 1.68 13.33
C ASN A 21 -3.59 2.93 14.06
N ALA A 22 -3.97 4.13 13.61
CA ALA A 22 -3.52 5.42 14.16
C ALA A 22 -3.89 5.64 15.64
N GLN A 23 -4.49 4.67 16.29
CA GLN A 23 -4.88 4.69 17.71
C GLN A 23 -3.98 3.85 18.63
N SER A 24 -3.00 3.12 18.11
CA SER A 24 -2.03 2.45 18.96
C SER A 24 -0.63 3.01 18.68
N ASN A 25 0.11 3.38 19.73
CA ASN A 25 1.53 3.72 19.73
C ASN A 25 2.42 2.53 19.27
N LYS A 26 2.04 1.84 18.19
CA LYS A 26 2.82 0.74 17.62
C LYS A 26 3.77 1.27 16.57
N LYS A 27 5.04 0.89 16.68
CA LYS A 27 6.08 1.08 15.67
C LYS A 27 5.55 0.80 14.27
N LEU A 28 5.77 1.73 13.34
CA LEU A 28 5.58 1.50 11.91
C LEU A 28 6.32 0.22 11.48
N CYS A 29 5.88 -0.40 10.40
CA CYS A 29 6.40 -1.69 9.91
C CYS A 29 7.93 -1.73 9.77
N CYS A 30 8.58 -0.58 9.56
CA CYS A 30 10.04 -0.41 9.52
C CYS A 30 10.71 -0.22 10.89
N GLY A 31 9.95 -0.27 12.00
CA GLY A 31 10.48 -0.01 13.35
C GLY A 31 10.75 1.46 13.67
N HIS A 32 10.41 2.38 12.75
CA HIS A 32 10.53 3.82 12.94
C HIS A 32 9.36 4.35 13.77
N GLU A 33 9.65 5.20 14.77
CA GLU A 33 8.64 5.94 15.53
C GLU A 33 8.62 7.39 15.04
N PRO A 34 7.58 7.81 14.30
CA PRO A 34 7.54 9.16 13.76
C PRO A 34 7.31 10.20 14.87
N ASP A 35 7.88 11.39 14.70
CA ASP A 35 7.58 12.56 15.52
C ASP A 35 6.06 12.88 15.45
N SER A 36 5.46 13.18 16.59
CA SER A 36 4.03 13.50 16.66
C SER A 36 3.64 14.66 15.73
N THR A 37 4.55 15.60 15.48
CA THR A 37 4.32 16.73 14.57
C THR A 37 4.15 16.27 13.12
N VAL A 38 4.91 15.27 12.66
CA VAL A 38 4.76 14.77 11.28
C VAL A 38 3.46 14.01 11.10
N ILE A 39 3.00 13.29 12.14
CA ILE A 39 1.68 12.65 12.15
C ILE A 39 0.59 13.72 12.01
N VAL A 40 0.69 14.82 12.74
CA VAL A 40 -0.27 15.93 12.66
C VAL A 40 -0.27 16.56 11.26
N LEU A 41 0.91 16.84 10.69
CA LEU A 41 1.02 17.40 9.33
C LEU A 41 0.39 16.48 8.28
N ASN A 42 0.68 15.19 8.35
CA ASN A 42 0.11 14.19 7.45
C ASN A 42 -1.43 14.12 7.58
N ASN A 43 -1.95 14.05 8.80
CA ASN A 43 -3.38 14.00 9.05
C ASN A 43 -4.11 15.27 8.59
N GLN A 44 -3.49 16.45 8.75
CA GLN A 44 -3.99 17.69 8.19
C GLN A 44 -4.03 17.66 6.67
N ALA A 45 -2.99 17.13 6.02
CA ALA A 45 -2.98 16.97 4.56
C ALA A 45 -4.09 16.06 4.07
N VAL A 46 -4.26 14.90 4.72
CA VAL A 46 -5.35 13.95 4.41
C VAL A 46 -6.71 14.60 4.59
N ASN A 47 -6.93 15.30 5.69
CA ASN A 47 -8.21 16.00 5.94
C ASN A 47 -8.50 17.05 4.85
N VAL A 48 -7.54 17.91 4.52
CA VAL A 48 -7.68 18.93 3.46
C VAL A 48 -7.98 18.27 2.11
N TYR A 49 -7.25 17.23 1.74
CA TYR A 49 -7.45 16.56 0.46
C TYR A 49 -8.80 15.84 0.38
N THR A 50 -9.19 15.11 1.42
CA THR A 50 -10.44 14.35 1.44
C THR A 50 -11.68 15.24 1.31
N HIS A 51 -11.67 16.41 1.94
CA HIS A 51 -12.83 17.30 1.94
C HIS A 51 -12.85 18.29 0.76
N TRP A 52 -11.69 18.59 0.17
CA TRP A 52 -11.55 19.70 -0.77
C TRP A 52 -10.71 19.38 -2.00
N SER A 53 -10.63 18.11 -2.41
CA SER A 53 -9.80 17.67 -3.55
C SER A 53 -10.16 18.31 -4.90
N ASN A 54 -11.36 18.89 -5.02
CA ASN A 54 -11.79 19.62 -6.22
C ASN A 54 -11.26 21.08 -6.26
N SER A 55 -10.62 21.56 -5.18
CA SER A 55 -10.04 22.90 -5.12
C SER A 55 -8.53 22.82 -5.35
N PRO A 56 -7.98 23.45 -6.40
CA PRO A 56 -6.53 23.48 -6.66
C PRO A 56 -5.72 24.02 -5.48
N ASP A 57 -6.23 25.04 -4.78
CA ASP A 57 -5.56 25.61 -3.61
C ASP A 57 -5.52 24.63 -2.43
N SER A 58 -6.57 23.85 -2.25
CA SER A 58 -6.62 22.82 -1.20
C SER A 58 -5.68 21.67 -1.52
N VAL A 59 -5.62 21.22 -2.77
CA VAL A 59 -4.64 20.22 -3.22
C VAL A 59 -3.22 20.72 -2.99
N LYS A 60 -2.90 21.95 -3.41
CA LYS A 60 -1.59 22.57 -3.14
C LYS A 60 -1.27 22.64 -1.66
N LYS A 61 -2.24 23.01 -0.82
CA LYS A 61 -2.08 23.04 0.65
C LYS A 61 -1.77 21.64 1.19
N ALA A 62 -2.50 20.61 0.76
CA ALA A 62 -2.26 19.24 1.19
C ALA A 62 -0.85 18.78 0.79
N MET A 63 -0.42 19.05 -0.45
CA MET A 63 0.92 18.73 -0.92
C MET A 63 2.01 19.43 -0.09
N THR A 64 1.85 20.72 0.22
CA THR A 64 2.79 21.46 1.06
C THR A 64 2.89 20.89 2.48
N LEU A 65 1.77 20.40 3.05
CA LEU A 65 1.80 19.76 4.37
C LEU A 65 2.56 18.43 4.35
N LEU A 66 2.41 17.64 3.27
CA LEU A 66 3.16 16.40 3.08
C LEU A 66 4.65 16.66 2.85
N ASP A 67 5.01 17.70 2.08
CA ASP A 67 6.41 18.10 1.88
C ASP A 67 7.07 18.47 3.22
N ARG A 68 6.39 19.22 4.05
CA ARG A 68 6.87 19.57 5.41
C ARG A 68 7.00 18.34 6.31
N ALA A 69 6.09 17.37 6.19
CA ALA A 69 6.18 16.12 6.94
C ALA A 69 7.41 15.31 6.51
N ILE A 70 7.68 15.21 5.20
CA ILE A 70 8.82 14.53 4.61
C ILE A 70 10.14 15.23 4.98
N GLU A 71 10.18 16.56 4.92
CA GLU A 71 11.36 17.34 5.31
C GLU A 71 11.72 17.14 6.79
N LYS A 72 10.70 17.13 7.66
CA LYS A 72 10.87 16.95 9.09
C LYS A 72 11.26 15.53 9.48
N ASP A 73 10.70 14.53 8.80
CA ASP A 73 10.96 13.12 9.04
C ASP A 73 11.01 12.36 7.71
N PRO A 74 12.21 12.26 7.10
CA PRO A 74 12.38 11.58 5.80
C PRO A 74 12.15 10.06 5.84
N ASP A 75 11.94 9.46 7.00
CA ASP A 75 11.64 8.04 7.16
C ASP A 75 10.15 7.79 7.51
N TYR A 76 9.32 8.84 7.48
CA TYR A 76 7.87 8.72 7.67
C TYR A 76 7.16 8.30 6.37
N GLN A 77 7.02 7.00 6.16
CA GLN A 77 6.49 6.35 4.96
C GLN A 77 5.13 6.90 4.50
N LEU A 78 4.19 7.15 5.44
CA LEU A 78 2.83 7.56 5.09
C LEU A 78 2.76 8.90 4.36
N ALA A 79 3.68 9.83 4.64
CA ALA A 79 3.71 11.11 3.91
C ALA A 79 4.05 10.91 2.44
N TYR A 80 4.99 10.02 2.12
CA TYR A 80 5.30 9.68 0.72
C TYR A 80 4.15 8.94 0.04
N ALA A 81 3.50 8.00 0.74
CA ALA A 81 2.38 7.25 0.21
C ALA A 81 1.20 8.18 -0.14
N HIS A 82 0.80 9.07 0.76
CA HIS A 82 -0.26 10.04 0.49
C HIS A 82 0.12 11.03 -0.62
N LYS A 83 1.36 11.53 -0.61
CA LYS A 83 1.83 12.43 -1.68
C LYS A 83 1.77 11.75 -3.04
N ALA A 84 2.26 10.52 -3.15
CA ALA A 84 2.21 9.75 -4.38
C ALA A 84 0.77 9.48 -4.84
N GLU A 85 -0.14 9.15 -3.91
CA GLU A 85 -1.55 8.95 -4.21
C GLU A 85 -2.21 10.23 -4.74
N TYR A 86 -1.91 11.39 -4.15
CA TYR A 86 -2.49 12.66 -4.61
C TYR A 86 -1.94 13.05 -5.99
N LEU A 87 -0.65 12.83 -6.25
CA LEU A 87 -0.06 13.03 -7.58
C LEU A 87 -0.69 12.10 -8.62
N LYS A 88 -0.88 10.81 -8.29
CA LYS A 88 -1.58 9.85 -9.17
C LYS A 88 -2.98 10.35 -9.52
N ASN A 89 -3.74 10.84 -8.54
CA ASN A 89 -5.09 11.34 -8.76
C ASN A 89 -5.15 12.62 -9.61
N GLN A 90 -4.04 13.36 -9.72
CA GLN A 90 -3.87 14.51 -10.62
C GLN A 90 -3.36 14.11 -12.02
N GLY A 91 -3.11 12.82 -12.24
CA GLY A 91 -2.52 12.33 -13.50
C GLY A 91 -0.99 12.42 -13.56
N GLU A 92 -0.33 12.89 -12.49
CA GLU A 92 1.12 13.10 -12.40
C GLU A 92 1.84 11.80 -11.97
N LEU A 93 1.58 10.72 -12.72
CA LEU A 93 2.03 9.37 -12.34
C LEU A 93 3.56 9.23 -12.25
N THR A 94 4.30 9.94 -13.11
CA THR A 94 5.77 9.94 -13.04
C THR A 94 6.28 10.56 -11.75
N GLN A 95 5.72 11.70 -11.33
CA GLN A 95 6.08 12.35 -10.07
C GLN A 95 5.66 11.51 -8.84
N ALA A 96 4.51 10.81 -8.96
CA ALA A 96 4.09 9.85 -7.94
C ALA A 96 5.11 8.74 -7.75
N LEU A 97 5.59 8.14 -8.84
CA LEU A 97 6.65 7.12 -8.83
C LEU A 97 7.97 7.67 -8.28
N GLU A 98 8.39 8.86 -8.69
CA GLU A 98 9.59 9.53 -8.16
C GLU A 98 9.50 9.73 -6.64
N THR A 99 8.31 10.09 -6.14
CA THR A 99 8.05 10.25 -4.71
C THR A 99 8.28 8.94 -3.96
N LEU A 100 7.72 7.82 -4.43
CA LEU A 100 7.93 6.51 -3.80
C LEU A 100 9.39 6.06 -3.89
N ASN A 101 10.04 6.29 -5.03
CA ASN A 101 11.45 5.95 -5.21
C ASN A 101 12.38 6.80 -4.32
N ALA A 102 12.03 8.04 -4.00
CA ALA A 102 12.78 8.85 -3.04
C ALA A 102 12.77 8.23 -1.63
N TYR A 103 11.63 7.69 -1.19
CA TYR A 103 11.56 6.94 0.06
C TYR A 103 12.36 5.62 -0.01
N LEU A 104 12.23 4.86 -1.10
CA LEU A 104 12.91 3.58 -1.27
C LEU A 104 14.45 3.69 -1.36
N LYS A 105 15.00 4.84 -1.73
CA LYS A 105 16.45 5.09 -1.63
C LYS A 105 16.96 5.01 -0.19
N ARG A 106 16.13 5.38 0.78
CA ARG A 106 16.46 5.32 2.21
C ARG A 106 16.03 3.98 2.83
N ASN A 107 14.89 3.44 2.39
CA ASN A 107 14.23 2.27 2.94
C ASN A 107 14.00 1.21 1.84
N PRO A 108 15.07 0.58 1.28
CA PRO A 108 15.00 -0.21 0.06
C PRO A 108 14.25 -1.54 0.19
N THR A 109 13.91 -1.93 1.42
CA THR A 109 13.21 -3.19 1.73
C THR A 109 11.79 -2.99 2.24
N GLU A 110 11.28 -1.75 2.22
CA GLU A 110 9.93 -1.47 2.70
C GLU A 110 8.87 -1.98 1.69
N PRO A 111 8.10 -3.05 2.04
CA PRO A 111 7.35 -3.80 1.05
C PRO A 111 6.10 -3.08 0.53
N TYR A 112 5.45 -2.26 1.34
CA TYR A 112 4.25 -1.51 0.90
C TYR A 112 4.62 -0.49 -0.16
N THR A 113 5.73 0.23 0.02
CA THR A 113 6.21 1.20 -0.98
C THR A 113 6.75 0.50 -2.23
N LEU A 114 7.43 -0.65 -2.08
CA LEU A 114 7.83 -1.48 -3.22
C LEU A 114 6.61 -1.92 -4.04
N LEU A 115 5.55 -2.40 -3.39
CA LEU A 115 4.32 -2.82 -4.05
C LEU A 115 3.65 -1.65 -4.80
N GLY A 116 3.53 -0.50 -4.14
CA GLY A 116 2.98 0.72 -4.75
C GLY A 116 3.80 1.22 -5.96
N ALA A 117 5.12 1.25 -5.84
CA ALA A 117 6.00 1.62 -6.94
C ALA A 117 5.88 0.64 -8.12
N GLY A 118 5.77 -0.67 -7.83
CA GLY A 118 5.51 -1.69 -8.85
C GLY A 118 4.23 -1.43 -9.65
N LEU A 119 3.13 -1.07 -8.97
CA LEU A 119 1.88 -0.69 -9.63
C LEU A 119 2.04 0.54 -10.51
N PHE A 120 2.79 1.54 -10.08
CA PHE A 120 3.05 2.73 -10.90
C PHE A 120 3.95 2.43 -12.11
N TYR A 121 4.99 1.59 -11.94
CA TYR A 121 5.78 1.12 -13.08
C TYR A 121 4.93 0.40 -14.11
N GLU A 122 4.03 -0.50 -13.66
CA GLU A 122 3.14 -1.21 -14.56
C GLU A 122 2.18 -0.27 -15.28
N LYS A 123 1.60 0.69 -14.57
CA LYS A 123 0.69 1.70 -15.13
C LYS A 123 1.39 2.59 -16.17
N LEU A 124 2.69 2.84 -16.01
CA LEU A 124 3.54 3.52 -16.98
C LEU A 124 4.01 2.61 -18.14
N GLY A 125 3.62 1.34 -18.17
CA GLY A 125 4.01 0.37 -19.20
C GLY A 125 5.35 -0.32 -18.96
N ASN A 126 6.06 -0.02 -17.89
CA ASN A 126 7.36 -0.57 -17.52
C ASN A 126 7.21 -1.92 -16.78
N LYS A 127 6.72 -2.92 -17.51
CA LYS A 127 6.36 -4.24 -16.91
C LYS A 127 7.54 -4.96 -16.28
N LYS A 128 8.74 -4.83 -16.85
CA LYS A 128 9.94 -5.51 -16.32
C LYS A 128 10.30 -4.97 -14.95
N GLU A 129 10.33 -3.66 -14.80
CA GLU A 129 10.58 -2.98 -13.54
C GLU A 129 9.47 -3.30 -12.52
N ALA A 130 8.21 -3.29 -12.94
CA ALA A 130 7.08 -3.67 -12.08
C ALA A 130 7.26 -5.07 -11.48
N MET A 131 7.66 -6.06 -12.30
CA MET A 131 7.89 -7.43 -11.86
C MET A 131 9.03 -7.53 -10.82
N ASP A 132 10.13 -6.79 -10.99
CA ASP A 132 11.21 -6.72 -9.99
C ASP A 132 10.71 -6.17 -8.66
N TYR A 133 9.94 -5.09 -8.71
CA TYR A 133 9.39 -4.45 -7.52
C TYR A 133 8.38 -5.35 -6.81
N TYR A 134 7.50 -6.05 -7.52
CA TYR A 134 6.57 -7.02 -6.93
C TYR A 134 7.30 -8.18 -6.26
N LYS A 135 8.34 -8.72 -6.90
CA LYS A 135 9.15 -9.78 -6.32
C LYS A 135 9.82 -9.35 -5.02
N ARG A 136 10.45 -8.17 -5.02
CA ARG A 136 11.05 -7.60 -3.81
C ARG A 136 10.01 -7.34 -2.71
N ALA A 137 8.82 -6.87 -3.07
CA ALA A 137 7.71 -6.69 -2.13
C ALA A 137 7.29 -8.03 -1.51
N GLU A 138 7.09 -9.07 -2.32
CA GLU A 138 6.74 -10.42 -1.87
C GLU A 138 7.76 -10.97 -0.87
N GLU A 139 9.06 -10.94 -1.22
CA GLU A 139 10.14 -11.42 -0.37
C GLU A 139 10.20 -10.68 0.98
N ASN A 140 9.97 -9.36 0.99
CA ASN A 140 9.99 -8.57 2.22
C ASN A 140 8.71 -8.71 3.04
N PHE A 141 7.53 -8.85 2.44
CA PHE A 141 6.31 -9.20 3.15
C PHE A 141 6.43 -10.56 3.85
N LYS A 142 7.00 -11.56 3.17
CA LYS A 142 7.28 -12.87 3.76
C LYS A 142 8.16 -12.77 4.99
N ARG A 143 9.26 -12.01 4.93
CA ARG A 143 10.16 -11.79 6.07
C ARG A 143 9.47 -11.08 7.24
N LEU A 144 8.61 -10.09 6.96
CA LEU A 144 7.85 -9.39 8.00
C LEU A 144 6.86 -10.35 8.67
N TYR A 145 6.12 -11.12 7.88
CA TYR A 145 5.20 -12.12 8.41
C TYR A 145 5.90 -13.16 9.29
N GLU A 146 7.04 -13.67 8.87
CA GLU A 146 7.86 -14.60 9.66
C GLU A 146 8.33 -14.00 10.99
N LYS A 147 8.50 -12.68 11.05
CA LYS A 147 8.96 -11.96 12.23
C LYS A 147 7.85 -11.66 13.24
N ASP A 148 6.69 -11.22 12.78
CA ASP A 148 5.64 -10.68 13.65
C ASP A 148 4.30 -11.40 13.54
N ASN A 149 4.17 -12.32 12.59
CA ASN A 149 2.93 -13.07 12.30
C ASN A 149 1.71 -12.14 12.04
N ASP A 150 1.96 -10.91 11.54
CA ASP A 150 0.88 -10.01 11.18
C ASP A 150 0.22 -10.47 9.86
N ASN A 151 -1.08 -10.72 9.94
CA ASN A 151 -1.87 -11.18 8.81
C ASN A 151 -1.86 -10.24 7.61
N ALA A 152 -1.72 -8.93 7.86
CA ALA A 152 -1.66 -7.94 6.79
C ALA A 152 -0.46 -8.18 5.87
N HIS A 153 0.69 -8.60 6.42
CA HIS A 153 1.87 -8.89 5.62
C HIS A 153 1.64 -10.10 4.72
N GLU A 154 0.99 -11.14 5.23
CA GLU A 154 0.71 -12.32 4.43
C GLU A 154 -0.30 -12.05 3.30
N ILE A 155 -1.36 -11.32 3.58
CA ILE A 155 -2.34 -10.94 2.55
C ILE A 155 -1.69 -10.09 1.44
N ASN A 156 -0.86 -9.11 1.81
CA ASN A 156 -0.13 -8.29 0.84
C ASN A 156 0.93 -9.09 0.07
N ARG A 157 1.52 -10.12 0.68
CA ARG A 157 2.37 -11.09 -0.02
C ARG A 157 1.60 -11.79 -1.13
N PHE A 158 0.40 -12.32 -0.85
CA PHE A 158 -0.46 -12.94 -1.88
C PHE A 158 -0.90 -11.93 -2.94
N PHE A 159 -1.09 -10.67 -2.58
CA PHE A 159 -1.37 -9.65 -3.57
C PHE A 159 -0.18 -9.42 -4.52
N ALA A 160 1.05 -9.34 -4.00
CA ALA A 160 2.25 -9.27 -4.85
C ALA A 160 2.38 -10.49 -5.77
N ILE A 161 2.14 -11.71 -5.25
CA ILE A 161 2.13 -12.95 -6.05
C ILE A 161 1.05 -12.89 -7.14
N ARG A 162 -0.14 -12.39 -6.83
CA ARG A 162 -1.24 -12.22 -7.79
C ARG A 162 -0.85 -11.32 -8.96
N LEU A 163 -0.10 -10.26 -8.68
CA LEU A 163 0.41 -9.34 -9.71
C LEU A 163 1.51 -9.98 -10.57
N MET A 164 2.31 -10.89 -10.03
CA MET A 164 3.37 -11.59 -10.76
C MET A 164 2.85 -12.79 -11.55
N GLU A 165 2.11 -13.66 -10.89
CA GLU A 165 1.85 -15.02 -11.37
C GLU A 165 0.41 -15.22 -11.90
N GLY A 166 -0.47 -14.27 -11.65
CA GLY A 166 -1.89 -14.37 -12.01
C GLY A 166 -2.74 -15.14 -10.99
N PRO A 167 -4.08 -15.17 -11.20
CA PRO A 167 -5.01 -15.68 -10.20
C PRO A 167 -4.86 -17.17 -9.94
N GLU A 168 -4.67 -18.00 -10.98
CA GLU A 168 -4.68 -19.46 -10.85
C GLU A 168 -3.50 -19.97 -10.01
N LYS A 169 -2.28 -19.47 -10.29
CA LYS A 169 -1.11 -19.86 -9.51
C LYS A 169 -1.17 -19.33 -8.08
N THR A 170 -1.69 -18.11 -7.89
CA THR A 170 -1.87 -17.53 -6.56
C THR A 170 -2.86 -18.35 -5.74
N LYS A 171 -3.97 -18.78 -6.34
CA LYS A 171 -4.95 -19.64 -5.71
C LYS A 171 -4.34 -20.96 -5.27
N ALA A 172 -3.64 -21.65 -6.18
CA ALA A 172 -2.99 -22.92 -5.87
C ALA A 172 -1.98 -22.81 -4.71
N LEU A 173 -1.17 -21.74 -4.70
CA LEU A 173 -0.23 -21.49 -3.62
C LEU A 173 -0.93 -21.20 -2.30
N TYR A 174 -1.98 -20.36 -2.32
CA TYR A 174 -2.76 -20.06 -1.13
C TYR A 174 -3.40 -21.32 -0.52
N GLU A 175 -4.03 -22.15 -1.35
CA GLU A 175 -4.64 -23.41 -0.92
C GLU A 175 -3.60 -24.36 -0.27
N ALA A 176 -2.39 -24.41 -0.81
CA ALA A 176 -1.31 -25.23 -0.24
C ALA A 176 -0.79 -24.70 1.11
N GLU A 177 -0.84 -23.39 1.33
CA GLU A 177 -0.32 -22.76 2.56
C GLU A 177 -1.42 -22.42 3.58
N ARG A 178 -2.68 -22.46 3.19
CA ARG A 178 -3.83 -21.97 3.92
C ARG A 178 -3.91 -22.42 5.39
N ASP A 179 -3.72 -23.70 5.63
CA ASP A 179 -3.83 -24.27 6.98
C ASP A 179 -2.65 -23.88 7.87
N ARG A 180 -1.48 -23.66 7.28
CA ARG A 180 -0.29 -23.16 7.97
C ARG A 180 -0.44 -21.69 8.38
N LEU A 181 -1.12 -20.91 7.56
CA LEU A 181 -1.25 -19.44 7.73
C LEU A 181 -2.31 -19.05 8.76
N ALA A 182 -3.24 -19.93 9.08
CA ALA A 182 -4.34 -19.63 9.97
C ALA A 182 -4.13 -20.25 11.36
N SER A 183 -3.96 -19.41 12.37
CA SER A 183 -3.86 -19.84 13.78
C SER A 183 -5.17 -20.37 14.34
N ASN A 184 -6.31 -20.00 13.74
CA ASN A 184 -7.64 -20.45 14.12
C ASN A 184 -8.62 -20.30 12.94
N GLU A 185 -9.84 -20.84 13.11
CA GLU A 185 -10.86 -20.84 12.07
C GLU A 185 -11.34 -19.43 11.68
N GLU A 186 -11.42 -18.51 12.65
CA GLU A 186 -11.83 -17.12 12.37
C GLU A 186 -10.82 -16.42 11.47
N ARG A 187 -9.53 -16.51 11.80
CA ARG A 187 -8.45 -15.97 10.97
C ARG A 187 -8.46 -16.60 9.57
N ARG A 188 -8.73 -17.89 9.47
CA ARG A 188 -8.84 -18.58 8.16
C ARG A 188 -9.98 -18.00 7.30
N LYS A 189 -11.17 -17.81 7.89
CA LYS A 189 -12.30 -17.20 7.16
C LYS A 189 -11.99 -15.79 6.66
N VAL A 190 -11.31 -14.99 7.49
CA VAL A 190 -10.87 -13.64 7.08
C VAL A 190 -9.87 -13.71 5.92
N ASN A 191 -8.87 -14.57 6.02
CA ASN A 191 -7.87 -14.75 4.96
C ASN A 191 -8.50 -15.24 3.66
N ASP A 192 -9.39 -16.25 3.74
CA ASP A 192 -10.12 -16.76 2.57
C ASP A 192 -10.88 -15.63 1.87
N ALA A 193 -11.62 -14.80 2.61
CA ALA A 193 -12.37 -13.70 2.03
C ALA A 193 -11.48 -12.64 1.37
N LEU A 194 -10.36 -12.29 2.01
CA LEU A 194 -9.42 -11.29 1.47
C LEU A 194 -8.69 -11.82 0.22
N VAL A 195 -8.20 -13.05 0.27
CA VAL A 195 -7.51 -13.66 -0.87
C VAL A 195 -8.48 -13.89 -2.03
N MET A 196 -9.72 -14.35 -1.77
CA MET A 196 -10.74 -14.46 -2.84
C MET A 196 -11.02 -13.11 -3.49
N THR A 197 -11.10 -12.03 -2.72
CA THR A 197 -11.24 -10.67 -3.27
C THR A 197 -10.07 -10.31 -4.20
N ILE A 198 -8.84 -10.63 -3.81
CA ILE A 198 -7.63 -10.41 -4.63
C ILE A 198 -7.68 -11.24 -5.92
N LEU A 199 -8.14 -12.50 -5.84
CA LEU A 199 -8.22 -13.40 -6.98
C LEU A 199 -9.30 -12.98 -8.00
N GLU A 200 -10.47 -12.58 -7.51
CA GLU A 200 -11.64 -12.22 -8.33
C GLU A 200 -11.53 -10.81 -8.92
N THR A 201 -10.71 -9.95 -8.35
CA THR A 201 -10.55 -8.58 -8.85
C THR A 201 -9.78 -8.58 -10.18
N PRO A 202 -10.36 -8.02 -11.26
CA PRO A 202 -9.67 -7.86 -12.53
C PRO A 202 -8.40 -7.02 -12.38
N ARG A 203 -7.33 -7.42 -13.10
CA ARG A 203 -6.02 -6.73 -13.01
C ARG A 203 -6.11 -5.23 -13.27
N GLU A 204 -6.94 -4.83 -14.20
CA GLU A 204 -7.13 -3.43 -14.60
C GLU A 204 -7.70 -2.56 -13.45
N GLN A 205 -8.36 -3.19 -12.48
CA GLN A 205 -8.85 -2.46 -11.30
C GLN A 205 -7.73 -2.14 -10.31
N PHE A 206 -6.67 -2.94 -10.25
CA PHE A 206 -5.49 -2.65 -9.44
C PHE A 206 -4.69 -1.47 -9.97
N LEU A 207 -4.84 -1.16 -11.26
CA LEU A 207 -4.12 -0.11 -11.95
C LEU A 207 -4.93 1.20 -12.09
N LYS A 208 -6.12 1.30 -11.53
CA LYS A 208 -6.89 2.55 -11.50
C LYS A 208 -6.41 3.45 -10.38
#